data_397a41e41606ad3c5479def8f4427c81
#
_entry.id   397a41e41606ad3c5479def8f4427c81
#
_cell.length_a   1.000
_cell.length_b   1.000
_cell.length_c   1.000
_cell.angle_alpha   90.00
_cell.angle_beta   90.00
_cell.angle_gamma   90.00
#
_symmetry.space_group_name_H-M   'P 1'
#
loop_
_entity.id
_entity.type
_entity.pdbx_description
1 polymer ?
#
loop_
_entity_poly.entity_id
_entity_poly.type
_entity_poly.pdbx_seq_one_letter_code
_entity_poly.pdbx_strand_id
1 'polypeptide(L)'
;MNSVVRQLHEQGTDVVMVDTGNSYEGLCEYLGGKYISYTEKNPITMNPFRINRAELNVEKTGFLKNLVLLIWKGSQGTVTKTEERLIEQVITEYYDTYFNGFDGFTPLQREDLHKSLVIDERNRGDRRDESAQDRAERIEEIIDEMEHRRKELKVEELSFNSFYEYSVQRIPDICDENRISGIDLSTYRYMMKDFYRGGNHEKTLNENMDSSLFDETFIVFEIDSIKDDPLLFPLVTLIIMDVFLQKMRIKTNRKVLVIEEAWKAIASPLMAEYIKFMYKTARKFWASVGVVTQEIQDIIGSEIVKEAIVNNSDVVMLLDQSKFKERFDSIKAILGLTDVDCKKIFTINRLDNKEGRSFFREVFIRRGSTSGVYGVEEPRECYMTYTTERAEKEALKLYKRELRCSHQ
;
A
#
# COMPACT_ATOMS: atom_id res chain seq x y z
N MET A 1 -18.10 -11.73 4.66
CA MET A 1 -16.63 -11.95 4.59
C MET A 1 -16.10 -12.64 5.85
N ASN A 2 -16.57 -12.29 7.07
CA ASN A 2 -16.16 -12.95 8.34
C ASN A 2 -16.07 -14.48 8.27
N SER A 3 -17.12 -15.15 7.77
CA SER A 3 -17.12 -16.62 7.60
C SER A 3 -15.98 -17.13 6.68
N VAL A 4 -15.71 -16.42 5.61
CA VAL A 4 -14.64 -16.80 4.65
C VAL A 4 -13.27 -16.72 5.31
N VAL A 5 -12.96 -15.61 5.95
CA VAL A 5 -11.64 -15.42 6.57
C VAL A 5 -11.44 -16.31 7.77
N ARG A 6 -12.49 -16.58 8.57
CA ARG A 6 -12.46 -17.57 9.65
C ARG A 6 -12.09 -18.96 9.12
N GLN A 7 -12.79 -19.44 8.09
CA GLN A 7 -12.54 -20.76 7.51
C GLN A 7 -11.14 -20.87 6.91
N LEU A 8 -10.64 -19.81 6.27
CA LEU A 8 -9.27 -19.77 5.76
C LEU A 8 -8.25 -19.88 6.91
N HIS A 9 -8.47 -19.12 7.99
CA HIS A 9 -7.61 -19.17 9.17
C HIS A 9 -7.62 -20.54 9.85
N GLU A 10 -8.79 -21.15 10.04
CA GLU A 10 -8.95 -22.50 10.59
C GLU A 10 -8.24 -23.57 9.76
N GLN A 11 -8.00 -23.32 8.46
CA GLN A 11 -7.22 -24.16 7.56
C GLN A 11 -5.71 -23.85 7.58
N GLY A 12 -5.24 -23.04 8.51
CA GLY A 12 -3.82 -22.67 8.66
C GLY A 12 -3.35 -21.55 7.71
N THR A 13 -4.27 -20.74 7.17
CA THR A 13 -3.93 -19.57 6.38
C THR A 13 -3.76 -18.37 7.30
N ASP A 14 -2.62 -17.66 7.20
CA ASP A 14 -2.45 -16.37 7.85
C ASP A 14 -3.32 -15.31 7.18
N VAL A 15 -4.03 -14.54 7.97
CA VAL A 15 -4.96 -13.51 7.50
C VAL A 15 -4.47 -12.13 7.93
N VAL A 16 -4.38 -11.22 6.97
CA VAL A 16 -4.17 -9.78 7.21
C VAL A 16 -5.34 -9.04 6.59
N MET A 17 -5.97 -8.17 7.36
CA MET A 17 -7.14 -7.42 6.92
C MET A 17 -6.95 -5.93 7.08
N VAL A 18 -7.45 -5.18 6.11
CA VAL A 18 -7.71 -3.74 6.21
C VAL A 18 -9.22 -3.57 6.38
N ASP A 19 -9.62 -3.12 7.56
CA ASP A 19 -11.03 -2.93 7.96
C ASP A 19 -11.35 -1.43 8.05
N THR A 20 -12.56 -1.04 7.66
CA THR A 20 -13.04 0.35 7.68
C THR A 20 -14.44 0.46 8.28
N GLY A 21 -14.75 -0.32 9.28
CA GLY A 21 -16.10 -0.30 9.87
C GLY A 21 -16.23 -1.11 11.14
N ASN A 22 -15.13 -1.43 11.81
CA ASN A 22 -15.10 -2.25 13.04
C ASN A 22 -15.82 -3.59 12.86
N SER A 23 -15.72 -4.19 11.67
CA SER A 23 -16.49 -5.39 11.30
C SER A 23 -15.84 -6.68 11.77
N TYR A 24 -14.55 -6.66 12.14
CA TYR A 24 -13.77 -7.87 12.45
C TYR A 24 -13.22 -7.91 13.87
N GLU A 25 -13.53 -6.92 14.73
CA GLU A 25 -13.05 -6.87 16.12
C GLU A 25 -13.42 -8.16 16.88
N GLY A 26 -14.68 -8.55 16.83
CA GLY A 26 -15.17 -9.75 17.53
C GLY A 26 -14.57 -11.05 17.02
N LEU A 27 -14.41 -11.19 15.70
CA LEU A 27 -13.75 -12.35 15.10
C LEU A 27 -12.27 -12.38 15.47
N CYS A 28 -11.58 -11.24 15.42
CA CYS A 28 -10.18 -11.14 15.79
C CYS A 28 -9.94 -11.54 17.24
N GLU A 29 -10.79 -11.05 18.17
CA GLU A 29 -10.76 -11.45 19.58
C GLU A 29 -10.99 -12.96 19.74
N TYR A 30 -11.99 -13.52 19.04
CA TYR A 30 -12.32 -14.95 19.09
C TYR A 30 -11.16 -15.84 18.64
N LEU A 31 -10.45 -15.43 17.59
CA LEU A 31 -9.31 -16.18 17.05
C LEU A 31 -7.98 -15.92 17.78
N GLY A 32 -7.99 -15.03 18.79
CA GLY A 32 -6.78 -14.62 19.49
C GLY A 32 -5.81 -13.81 18.66
N GLY A 33 -6.32 -13.15 17.62
CA GLY A 33 -5.53 -12.35 16.69
C GLY A 33 -5.19 -10.95 17.21
N LYS A 34 -4.43 -10.20 16.43
CA LYS A 34 -4.01 -8.84 16.73
C LYS A 34 -4.93 -7.82 16.04
N TYR A 35 -5.66 -7.05 16.85
CA TYR A 35 -6.49 -5.95 16.37
C TYR A 35 -5.79 -4.61 16.59
N ILE A 36 -5.49 -3.88 15.53
CA ILE A 36 -4.74 -2.63 15.56
C ILE A 36 -5.63 -1.53 14.98
N SER A 37 -6.09 -0.64 15.85
CA SER A 37 -6.93 0.48 15.45
C SER A 37 -6.11 1.76 15.33
N TYR A 38 -6.24 2.44 14.20
CA TYR A 38 -5.62 3.75 14.00
C TYR A 38 -6.34 4.81 14.84
N THR A 39 -5.58 5.57 15.60
CA THR A 39 -6.04 6.80 16.25
C THR A 39 -4.95 7.87 16.11
N GLU A 40 -5.32 9.15 16.18
CA GLU A 40 -4.33 10.24 16.16
C GLU A 40 -3.27 10.13 17.27
N LYS A 41 -3.68 9.63 18.47
CA LYS A 41 -2.77 9.42 19.60
C LYS A 41 -1.92 8.17 19.47
N ASN A 42 -2.43 7.18 18.77
CA ASN A 42 -1.77 5.89 18.57
C ASN A 42 -1.89 5.49 17.09
N PRO A 43 -1.12 6.12 16.19
CA PRO A 43 -1.15 5.81 14.78
C PRO A 43 -0.60 4.41 14.51
N ILE A 44 -0.93 3.86 13.36
CA ILE A 44 -0.23 2.68 12.83
C ILE A 44 1.15 3.15 12.40
N THR A 45 2.17 2.66 13.06
CA THR A 45 3.55 3.07 12.84
C THR A 45 4.34 1.98 12.14
N MET A 46 5.15 2.38 11.20
CA MET A 46 6.13 1.53 10.56
C MET A 46 7.23 2.40 9.95
N ASN A 47 8.48 2.12 10.31
CA ASN A 47 9.61 2.70 9.60
C ASN A 47 9.94 1.84 8.38
N PRO A 48 9.44 2.19 7.18
CA PRO A 48 9.66 1.38 5.99
C PRO A 48 11.07 1.54 5.40
N PHE A 49 11.83 2.53 5.87
CA PHE A 49 13.20 2.79 5.45
C PHE A 49 14.21 1.90 6.18
N ARG A 50 13.85 1.36 7.35
CA ARG A 50 14.72 0.49 8.12
C ARG A 50 14.74 -0.92 7.53
N ILE A 51 15.70 -1.16 6.66
CA ILE A 51 15.90 -2.44 5.98
C ILE A 51 17.36 -2.87 6.09
N ASN A 52 17.61 -4.16 5.98
CA ASN A 52 18.96 -4.66 5.80
C ASN A 52 19.33 -4.71 4.31
N ARG A 53 20.62 -4.92 4.02
CA ARG A 53 21.13 -4.90 2.64
C ARG A 53 20.48 -5.95 1.73
N ALA A 54 20.11 -7.09 2.26
CA ALA A 54 19.47 -8.16 1.48
C ALA A 54 18.00 -7.84 1.11
N GLU A 55 17.37 -6.96 1.88
CA GLU A 55 15.99 -6.50 1.64
C GLU A 55 15.93 -5.37 0.60
N LEU A 56 17.04 -4.72 0.32
CA LEU A 56 17.12 -3.70 -0.73
C LEU A 56 17.08 -4.36 -2.10
N ASN A 57 15.89 -4.40 -2.68
CA ASN A 57 15.62 -4.99 -3.98
C ASN A 57 14.66 -4.10 -4.78
N VAL A 58 14.45 -4.44 -6.05
CA VAL A 58 13.59 -3.67 -6.97
C VAL A 58 12.19 -3.43 -6.40
N GLU A 59 11.64 -4.41 -5.69
CA GLU A 59 10.28 -4.31 -5.13
C GLU A 59 10.24 -3.32 -3.96
N LYS A 60 11.24 -3.37 -3.05
CA LYS A 60 11.33 -2.46 -1.92
C LYS A 60 11.63 -1.03 -2.36
N THR A 61 12.54 -0.86 -3.33
CA THR A 61 12.79 0.44 -3.95
C THR A 61 11.52 1.00 -4.61
N GLY A 62 10.79 0.16 -5.33
CA GLY A 62 9.51 0.54 -5.95
C GLY A 62 8.44 0.93 -4.92
N PHE A 63 8.35 0.21 -3.80
CA PHE A 63 7.48 0.57 -2.68
C PHE A 63 7.83 1.95 -2.10
N LEU A 64 9.11 2.16 -1.74
CA LEU A 64 9.56 3.42 -1.15
C LEU A 64 9.39 4.59 -2.11
N LYS A 65 9.64 4.39 -3.40
CA LYS A 65 9.36 5.37 -4.44
C LYS A 65 7.87 5.77 -4.44
N ASN A 66 6.97 4.80 -4.47
CA ASN A 66 5.53 5.08 -4.46
C ASN A 66 5.09 5.78 -3.17
N LEU A 67 5.65 5.40 -2.01
CA LEU A 67 5.39 6.05 -0.72
C LEU A 67 5.79 7.54 -0.76
N VAL A 68 7.00 7.82 -1.20
CA VAL A 68 7.53 9.20 -1.29
C VAL A 68 6.73 10.03 -2.30
N LEU A 69 6.41 9.47 -3.47
CA LEU A 69 5.60 10.12 -4.48
C LEU A 69 4.16 10.39 -4.01
N LEU A 70 3.57 9.45 -3.26
CA LEU A 70 2.24 9.62 -2.68
C LEU A 70 2.21 10.77 -1.67
N ILE A 71 3.23 10.90 -0.82
CA ILE A 71 3.34 12.02 0.11
C ILE A 71 3.54 13.34 -0.65
N TRP A 72 4.43 13.34 -1.64
CA TRP A 72 4.76 14.56 -2.39
C TRP A 72 3.60 15.08 -3.23
N LYS A 73 2.94 14.19 -3.97
CA LYS A 73 1.93 14.57 -4.98
C LYS A 73 0.49 14.42 -4.48
N GLY A 74 0.29 13.73 -3.36
CA GLY A 74 -1.03 13.34 -2.90
C GLY A 74 -1.63 12.20 -3.74
N SER A 75 -2.80 11.74 -3.33
CA SER A 75 -3.48 10.60 -3.98
C SER A 75 -3.99 10.90 -5.39
N GLN A 76 -4.24 12.15 -5.73
CA GLN A 76 -4.77 12.60 -7.03
C GLN A 76 -3.73 13.31 -7.90
N GLY A 77 -2.51 13.46 -7.40
CA GLY A 77 -1.45 14.16 -8.12
C GLY A 77 -0.93 13.36 -9.32
N THR A 78 -0.56 14.09 -10.37
CA THR A 78 0.11 13.49 -11.52
C THR A 78 1.61 13.43 -11.27
N VAL A 79 2.19 12.29 -11.58
CA VAL A 79 3.63 12.05 -11.45
C VAL A 79 4.23 11.89 -12.84
N THR A 80 5.30 12.64 -13.11
CA THR A 80 6.05 12.51 -14.36
C THR A 80 7.09 11.39 -14.25
N LYS A 81 7.48 10.80 -15.38
CA LYS A 81 8.55 9.79 -15.41
C LYS A 81 9.89 10.33 -14.92
N THR A 82 10.14 11.63 -15.08
CA THR A 82 11.33 12.30 -14.56
C THR A 82 11.33 12.31 -13.04
N GLU A 83 10.20 12.63 -12.41
CA GLU A 83 10.05 12.61 -10.96
C GLU A 83 10.16 11.19 -10.40
N GLU A 84 9.55 10.21 -11.06
CA GLU A 84 9.70 8.79 -10.67
C GLU A 84 11.16 8.36 -10.65
N ARG A 85 11.90 8.68 -11.72
CA ARG A 85 13.32 8.31 -11.84
C ARG A 85 14.20 9.07 -10.86
N LEU A 86 13.90 10.35 -10.63
CA LEU A 86 14.61 11.17 -9.64
C LEU A 86 14.49 10.58 -8.24
N ILE A 87 13.27 10.27 -7.79
CA ILE A 87 13.04 9.68 -6.46
C ILE A 87 13.68 8.29 -6.36
N GLU A 88 13.61 7.47 -7.41
CA GLU A 88 14.27 6.17 -7.45
C GLU A 88 15.79 6.27 -7.33
N GLN A 89 16.41 7.26 -7.99
CA GLN A 89 17.83 7.54 -7.87
C GLN A 89 18.19 7.99 -6.46
N VAL A 90 17.44 8.93 -5.89
CA VAL A 90 17.66 9.42 -4.52
C VAL A 90 17.58 8.29 -3.49
N ILE A 91 16.58 7.40 -3.60
CA ILE A 91 16.45 6.23 -2.72
C ILE A 91 17.67 5.31 -2.88
N THR A 92 18.08 5.04 -4.10
CA THR A 92 19.24 4.17 -4.36
C THR A 92 20.50 4.74 -3.76
N GLU A 93 20.78 6.03 -3.99
CA GLU A 93 21.95 6.71 -3.46
C GLU A 93 21.93 6.88 -1.93
N TYR A 94 20.73 7.05 -1.33
CA TYR A 94 20.54 7.09 0.13
C TYR A 94 21.02 5.79 0.78
N TYR A 95 20.57 4.64 0.26
CA TYR A 95 21.01 3.33 0.78
C TYR A 95 22.45 3.02 0.45
N ASP A 96 22.93 3.43 -0.72
CA ASP A 96 24.33 3.26 -1.08
C ASP A 96 25.24 4.05 -0.13
N THR A 97 24.87 5.29 0.19
CA THR A 97 25.57 6.11 1.19
C THR A 97 25.58 5.46 2.56
N TYR A 98 24.45 4.87 3.00
CA TYR A 98 24.37 4.19 4.29
C TYR A 98 25.22 2.92 4.36
N PHE A 99 25.15 2.06 3.34
CA PHE A 99 25.81 0.76 3.37
C PHE A 99 27.27 0.76 2.94
N ASN A 100 27.67 1.68 2.06
CA ASN A 100 28.99 1.69 1.44
C ASN A 100 29.78 2.96 1.73
N GLY A 101 29.09 4.07 2.08
CA GLY A 101 29.68 5.41 2.06
C GLY A 101 29.85 5.94 0.62
N PHE A 102 30.35 7.15 0.51
CA PHE A 102 30.72 7.75 -0.78
C PHE A 102 32.17 8.21 -0.73
N ASP A 103 33.04 7.49 -1.43
CA ASP A 103 34.50 7.76 -1.45
C ASP A 103 34.93 8.77 -2.52
N GLY A 104 34.03 9.08 -3.46
CA GLY A 104 34.24 10.01 -4.57
C GLY A 104 33.68 9.50 -5.90
N PHE A 105 33.69 10.37 -6.90
CA PHE A 105 33.30 9.97 -8.25
C PHE A 105 34.34 9.08 -8.89
N THR A 106 33.92 8.04 -9.56
CA THR A 106 34.77 7.22 -10.40
C THR A 106 35.30 8.05 -11.60
N PRO A 107 36.42 7.67 -12.20
CA PRO A 107 36.93 8.37 -13.39
C PRO A 107 35.90 8.51 -14.52
N LEU A 108 35.09 7.50 -14.72
CA LEU A 108 34.02 7.51 -15.73
C LEU A 108 32.92 8.52 -15.37
N GLN A 109 32.51 8.57 -14.11
CA GLN A 109 31.52 9.56 -13.65
C GLN A 109 32.03 10.99 -13.77
N ARG A 110 33.32 11.23 -13.42
CA ARG A 110 33.96 12.56 -13.61
C ARG A 110 33.98 12.94 -15.09
N GLU A 111 34.33 12.02 -15.97
CA GLU A 111 34.35 12.25 -17.43
C GLU A 111 32.95 12.59 -17.97
N ASP A 112 31.91 11.89 -17.53
CA ASP A 112 30.55 12.14 -17.94
C ASP A 112 30.00 13.48 -17.41
N LEU A 113 30.32 13.83 -16.15
CA LEU A 113 30.01 15.15 -15.58
C LEU A 113 30.71 16.25 -16.33
N HIS A 114 32.00 16.08 -16.63
CA HIS A 114 32.80 17.06 -17.39
C HIS A 114 32.16 17.30 -18.78
N LYS A 115 31.84 16.23 -19.53
CA LYS A 115 31.17 16.34 -20.84
C LYS A 115 29.84 17.08 -20.72
N SER A 116 29.08 16.77 -19.67
CA SER A 116 27.79 17.38 -19.40
C SER A 116 27.91 18.87 -19.16
N LEU A 117 28.85 19.30 -18.31
CA LEU A 117 29.09 20.70 -17.98
C LEU A 117 29.62 21.51 -19.17
N VAL A 118 30.51 20.93 -19.98
CA VAL A 118 31.02 21.57 -21.23
C VAL A 118 29.87 21.88 -22.19
N ILE A 119 28.92 20.96 -22.35
CA ILE A 119 27.78 21.19 -23.25
C ILE A 119 26.87 22.30 -22.69
N ASP A 120 26.71 22.38 -21.36
CA ASP A 120 25.89 23.40 -20.70
C ASP A 120 26.42 24.81 -20.93
N GLU A 121 27.70 24.97 -20.80
CA GLU A 121 28.35 26.25 -21.00
C GLU A 121 28.23 26.73 -22.44
N ARG A 122 28.41 25.81 -23.40
CA ARG A 122 28.20 26.13 -24.83
C ARG A 122 26.76 26.62 -25.10
N ASN A 123 25.79 26.03 -24.42
CA ASN A 123 24.38 26.38 -24.62
C ASN A 123 23.99 27.73 -23.95
N ARG A 124 24.65 28.10 -22.85
CA ARG A 124 24.38 29.38 -22.14
C ARG A 124 24.97 30.59 -22.87
N GLY A 125 25.96 30.40 -23.74
CA GLY A 125 26.52 31.48 -24.58
C GLY A 125 27.24 32.60 -23.82
N ASP A 126 27.47 32.45 -22.53
CA ASP A 126 27.66 33.52 -21.56
C ASP A 126 29.13 34.01 -21.40
N ARG A 127 30.10 33.34 -22.02
CA ARG A 127 31.55 33.76 -21.89
C ARG A 127 32.32 33.42 -23.15
N ARG A 128 32.17 34.28 -24.17
CA ARG A 128 32.89 34.11 -25.44
C ARG A 128 34.40 34.39 -25.37
N ASP A 129 34.86 35.03 -24.30
CA ASP A 129 36.27 35.50 -24.16
C ASP A 129 37.12 34.64 -23.19
N GLU A 130 36.57 33.56 -22.63
CA GLU A 130 37.31 32.67 -21.73
C GLU A 130 38.15 31.65 -22.50
N SER A 131 39.41 31.46 -22.06
CA SER A 131 40.31 30.46 -22.70
C SER A 131 39.77 29.04 -22.47
N ALA A 132 40.14 28.10 -23.34
CA ALA A 132 39.79 26.69 -23.20
C ALA A 132 40.34 26.08 -21.91
N GLN A 133 41.48 26.59 -21.43
CA GLN A 133 42.15 26.12 -20.23
C GLN A 133 41.39 26.63 -18.98
N ASP A 134 41.05 27.92 -18.89
CA ASP A 134 40.32 28.49 -17.76
C ASP A 134 38.94 27.82 -17.60
N ARG A 135 38.32 27.49 -18.74
CA ARG A 135 37.07 26.75 -18.75
C ARG A 135 37.22 25.34 -18.19
N ALA A 136 38.25 24.62 -18.57
CA ALA A 136 38.50 23.28 -18.07
C ALA A 136 38.78 23.28 -16.56
N GLU A 137 39.60 24.21 -16.08
CA GLU A 137 39.91 24.38 -14.66
C GLU A 137 38.64 24.66 -13.84
N ARG A 138 37.79 25.56 -14.30
CA ARG A 138 36.52 25.89 -13.62
C ARG A 138 35.53 24.72 -13.62
N ILE A 139 35.48 23.91 -14.68
CA ILE A 139 34.62 22.72 -14.70
C ILE A 139 35.12 21.69 -13.68
N GLU A 140 36.45 21.50 -13.56
CA GLU A 140 37.00 20.61 -12.53
C GLU A 140 36.70 21.13 -11.12
N GLU A 141 36.79 22.44 -10.87
CA GLU A 141 36.40 23.04 -9.59
C GLU A 141 34.92 22.75 -9.25
N ILE A 142 34.02 22.86 -10.23
CA ILE A 142 32.60 22.53 -10.04
C ILE A 142 32.42 21.04 -9.69
N ILE A 143 33.13 20.15 -10.38
CA ILE A 143 33.06 18.71 -10.12
C ILE A 143 33.63 18.39 -8.72
N ASP A 144 34.73 19.00 -8.33
CA ASP A 144 35.29 18.82 -7.00
C ASP A 144 34.37 19.35 -5.89
N GLU A 145 33.71 20.47 -6.12
CA GLU A 145 32.69 20.99 -5.19
C GLU A 145 31.46 20.07 -5.07
N MET A 146 30.98 19.50 -6.20
CA MET A 146 29.90 18.52 -6.19
C MET A 146 30.33 17.25 -5.43
N GLU A 147 31.57 16.77 -5.66
CA GLU A 147 32.09 15.60 -4.94
C GLU A 147 32.23 15.88 -3.46
N HIS A 148 32.69 17.04 -3.07
CA HIS A 148 32.83 17.45 -1.67
C HIS A 148 31.47 17.51 -0.98
N ARG A 149 30.46 18.18 -1.57
CA ARG A 149 29.10 18.21 -1.04
C ARG A 149 28.53 16.81 -0.86
N ARG A 150 28.75 15.90 -1.82
CA ARG A 150 28.25 14.53 -1.72
C ARG A 150 28.98 13.73 -0.63
N LYS A 151 30.26 13.96 -0.38
CA LYS A 151 31.01 13.34 0.75
C LYS A 151 30.52 13.80 2.12
N GLU A 152 29.99 15.01 2.21
CA GLU A 152 29.42 15.53 3.46
C GLU A 152 28.06 14.91 3.80
N LEU A 153 27.34 14.38 2.79
CA LEU A 153 26.07 13.70 3.00
C LEU A 153 26.29 12.37 3.71
N LYS A 154 25.93 12.31 4.99
CA LYS A 154 26.03 11.09 5.79
C LYS A 154 24.62 10.59 6.17
N VAL A 155 24.48 9.28 6.19
CA VAL A 155 23.26 8.61 6.67
C VAL A 155 23.71 7.74 7.83
N GLU A 156 23.35 8.11 9.06
CA GLU A 156 23.76 7.38 10.27
C GLU A 156 22.70 6.34 10.69
N GLU A 157 21.45 6.61 10.39
CA GLU A 157 20.33 5.72 10.67
C GLU A 157 19.35 5.68 9.49
N LEU A 158 18.61 4.57 9.36
CA LEU A 158 17.60 4.42 8.33
C LEU A 158 16.21 4.78 8.89
N SER A 159 15.69 5.94 8.49
CA SER A 159 14.37 6.44 8.88
C SER A 159 13.82 7.38 7.80
N PHE A 160 12.55 7.72 7.88
CA PHE A 160 12.00 8.77 7.03
C PHE A 160 12.70 10.12 7.29
N ASN A 161 13.02 10.41 8.55
CA ASN A 161 13.70 11.65 8.92
C ASN A 161 15.04 11.79 8.20
N SER A 162 15.91 10.79 8.28
CA SER A 162 17.21 10.81 7.62
C SER A 162 17.09 10.77 6.09
N PHE A 163 16.11 10.06 5.55
CA PHE A 163 15.81 10.09 4.12
C PHE A 163 15.39 11.50 3.66
N TYR A 164 14.51 12.16 4.40
CA TYR A 164 14.10 13.53 4.07
C TYR A 164 15.29 14.49 4.10
N GLU A 165 16.10 14.46 5.15
CA GLU A 165 17.31 15.30 5.27
C GLU A 165 18.27 15.08 4.11
N TYR A 166 18.52 13.82 3.76
CA TYR A 166 19.33 13.44 2.62
C TYR A 166 18.73 13.94 1.29
N SER A 167 17.45 13.66 1.07
CA SER A 167 16.77 13.97 -0.20
C SER A 167 16.72 15.47 -0.50
N VAL A 168 16.45 16.30 0.51
CA VAL A 168 16.37 17.76 0.37
C VAL A 168 17.71 18.36 -0.06
N GLN A 169 18.83 17.76 0.35
CA GLN A 169 20.16 18.19 -0.04
C GLN A 169 20.56 17.58 -1.40
N ARG A 170 20.24 16.32 -1.63
CA ARG A 170 20.71 15.58 -2.81
C ARG A 170 19.92 15.85 -4.09
N ILE A 171 18.60 16.11 -4.00
CA ILE A 171 17.77 16.37 -5.18
C ILE A 171 18.26 17.55 -6.02
N PRO A 172 18.62 18.73 -5.44
CA PRO A 172 19.18 19.83 -6.20
C PRO A 172 20.45 19.43 -7.00
N ASP A 173 21.37 18.72 -6.35
CA ASP A 173 22.61 18.29 -7.01
C ASP A 173 22.33 17.32 -8.16
N ILE A 174 21.40 16.35 -7.99
CA ILE A 174 20.99 15.45 -9.08
C ILE A 174 20.34 16.23 -10.22
N CYS A 175 19.52 17.25 -9.90
CA CYS A 175 18.92 18.08 -10.92
C CYS A 175 19.97 18.85 -11.72
N ASP A 176 20.99 19.38 -11.06
CA ASP A 176 22.11 20.08 -11.69
C ASP A 176 22.97 19.13 -12.52
N GLU A 177 23.35 17.98 -11.97
CA GLU A 177 24.14 16.94 -12.65
C GLU A 177 23.47 16.44 -13.94
N ASN A 178 22.14 16.25 -13.90
CA ASN A 178 21.36 15.65 -15.01
C ASN A 178 20.54 16.68 -15.80
N ARG A 179 20.65 17.96 -15.51
CA ARG A 179 19.91 19.07 -16.16
C ARG A 179 18.40 18.91 -16.10
N ILE A 180 17.93 18.44 -14.98
CA ILE A 180 16.51 18.27 -14.76
C ILE A 180 15.93 19.63 -14.33
N SER A 181 14.98 20.16 -15.10
CA SER A 181 14.25 21.37 -14.78
C SER A 181 12.80 21.09 -14.46
N GLY A 182 12.14 22.04 -13.80
CA GLY A 182 10.70 21.96 -13.50
C GLY A 182 10.35 21.08 -12.29
N ILE A 183 11.33 20.68 -11.47
CA ILE A 183 11.08 19.99 -10.21
C ILE A 183 10.67 21.00 -9.14
N ASP A 184 9.48 20.84 -8.58
CA ASP A 184 8.98 21.71 -7.50
C ASP A 184 9.46 21.20 -6.12
N LEU A 185 10.67 21.65 -5.78
CA LEU A 185 11.29 21.35 -4.47
C LEU A 185 10.58 22.05 -3.30
N SER A 186 9.92 23.15 -3.55
CA SER A 186 9.21 23.88 -2.49
C SER A 186 8.00 23.08 -2.01
N THR A 187 7.21 22.59 -2.93
CA THR A 187 6.09 21.67 -2.63
C THR A 187 6.60 20.35 -2.04
N TYR A 188 7.69 19.77 -2.57
CA TYR A 188 8.29 18.58 -1.98
C TYR A 188 8.63 18.78 -0.50
N ARG A 189 9.38 19.83 -0.17
CA ARG A 189 9.75 20.14 1.21
C ARG A 189 8.54 20.38 2.11
N TYR A 190 7.54 21.09 1.59
CA TYR A 190 6.33 21.41 2.35
C TYR A 190 5.52 20.15 2.69
N MET A 191 5.27 19.29 1.72
CA MET A 191 4.47 18.07 1.90
C MET A 191 5.16 17.04 2.81
N MET A 192 6.49 16.91 2.69
CA MET A 192 7.25 15.97 3.51
C MET A 192 7.31 16.36 5.00
N LYS A 193 7.14 17.65 5.34
CA LYS A 193 7.24 18.16 6.72
C LYS A 193 6.22 17.54 7.67
N ASP A 194 5.05 17.12 7.21
CA ASP A 194 4.04 16.52 8.06
C ASP A 194 4.49 15.18 8.65
N PHE A 195 5.41 14.49 7.98
CA PHE A 195 5.99 13.21 8.40
C PHE A 195 7.40 13.34 9.01
N TYR A 196 7.98 14.54 8.95
CA TYR A 196 9.28 14.85 9.54
C TYR A 196 9.14 15.28 10.99
N ARG A 197 10.27 15.40 11.69
CA ARG A 197 10.38 15.78 13.12
C ARG A 197 9.48 16.95 13.51
N GLY A 198 8.60 16.73 14.49
CA GLY A 198 7.60 17.70 14.93
C GLY A 198 6.38 17.85 14.02
N GLY A 199 6.29 17.10 12.93
CA GLY A 199 5.10 17.04 12.08
C GLY A 199 3.97 16.20 12.68
N ASN A 200 2.75 16.41 12.22
CA ASN A 200 1.55 15.76 12.75
C ASN A 200 1.61 14.22 12.62
N HIS A 201 2.30 13.70 11.62
CA HIS A 201 2.39 12.28 11.29
C HIS A 201 3.81 11.72 11.42
N GLU A 202 4.69 12.38 12.20
CA GLU A 202 6.08 11.95 12.40
C GLU A 202 6.19 10.48 12.78
N LYS A 203 5.37 10.00 13.71
CA LYS A 203 5.42 8.63 14.21
C LYS A 203 5.12 7.58 13.15
N THR A 204 4.23 7.90 12.23
CA THR A 204 3.74 6.96 11.21
C THR A 204 4.87 6.30 10.40
N LEU A 205 5.91 7.07 10.05
CA LEU A 205 7.02 6.61 9.20
C LEU A 205 8.37 6.48 9.90
N ASN A 206 8.47 6.87 11.18
CA ASN A 206 9.75 6.87 11.90
C ASN A 206 9.80 5.90 13.09
N GLU A 207 8.66 5.51 13.65
CA GLU A 207 8.63 4.50 14.71
C GLU A 207 8.58 3.09 14.11
N ASN A 208 9.32 2.18 14.74
CA ASN A 208 9.34 0.79 14.30
C ASN A 208 8.02 0.11 14.66
N MET A 209 7.54 -0.72 13.75
CA MET A 209 6.46 -1.64 14.02
C MET A 209 6.93 -2.75 14.97
N ASP A 210 6.00 -3.26 15.78
CA ASP A 210 6.24 -4.44 16.60
C ASP A 210 6.55 -5.65 15.69
N SER A 211 7.77 -6.17 15.78
CA SER A 211 8.22 -7.30 14.97
C SER A 211 7.43 -8.59 15.24
N SER A 212 6.73 -8.69 16.39
CA SER A 212 5.85 -9.82 16.70
C SER A 212 4.69 -9.95 15.72
N LEU A 213 4.31 -8.87 15.01
CA LEU A 213 3.26 -8.89 13.99
C LEU A 213 3.54 -9.90 12.86
N PHE A 214 4.81 -10.17 12.55
CA PHE A 214 5.11 -11.16 11.51
C PHE A 214 4.77 -12.59 11.93
N ASP A 215 4.71 -12.86 13.25
CA ASP A 215 4.36 -14.16 13.79
C ASP A 215 2.85 -14.36 14.02
N GLU A 216 2.11 -13.27 14.08
CA GLU A 216 0.65 -13.29 14.22
C GLU A 216 -0.02 -13.95 13.01
N THR A 217 -0.97 -14.83 13.26
CA THR A 217 -1.68 -15.56 12.20
C THR A 217 -2.97 -14.88 11.75
N PHE A 218 -3.51 -13.98 12.57
CA PHE A 218 -4.70 -13.19 12.26
C PHE A 218 -4.48 -11.74 12.69
N ILE A 219 -4.42 -10.81 11.73
CA ILE A 219 -4.17 -9.39 11.98
C ILE A 219 -5.28 -8.58 11.32
N VAL A 220 -5.85 -7.66 12.05
CA VAL A 220 -6.81 -6.68 11.55
C VAL A 220 -6.27 -5.27 11.79
N PHE A 221 -6.13 -4.51 10.73
CA PHE A 221 -5.84 -3.09 10.77
C PHE A 221 -7.14 -2.31 10.56
N GLU A 222 -7.65 -1.71 11.63
CA GLU A 222 -8.85 -0.87 11.59
C GLU A 222 -8.46 0.57 11.34
N ILE A 223 -8.87 1.10 10.20
CA ILE A 223 -8.51 2.44 9.73
C ILE A 223 -9.72 3.32 9.39
N ASP A 224 -10.89 3.04 9.96
CA ASP A 224 -12.13 3.83 9.73
C ASP A 224 -11.96 5.32 10.05
N SER A 225 -11.19 5.63 11.10
CA SER A 225 -10.94 7.02 11.53
C SER A 225 -10.26 7.89 10.48
N ILE A 226 -9.54 7.30 9.54
CA ILE A 226 -8.85 8.00 8.44
C ILE A 226 -9.42 7.68 7.06
N LYS A 227 -10.55 6.98 6.99
CA LYS A 227 -11.13 6.51 5.71
C LYS A 227 -11.46 7.63 4.70
N ASP A 228 -11.70 8.83 5.19
CA ASP A 228 -12.03 10.00 4.37
C ASP A 228 -10.83 10.94 4.17
N ASP A 229 -9.67 10.62 4.76
CA ASP A 229 -8.44 11.36 4.54
C ASP A 229 -7.78 10.93 3.21
N PRO A 230 -7.64 11.84 2.24
CA PRO A 230 -7.17 11.49 0.90
C PRO A 230 -5.68 11.16 0.84
N LEU A 231 -4.90 11.44 1.89
CA LEU A 231 -3.48 11.13 1.97
C LEU A 231 -3.22 9.96 2.94
N LEU A 232 -3.75 10.03 4.16
CA LEU A 232 -3.46 9.03 5.18
C LEU A 232 -4.05 7.67 4.86
N PHE A 233 -5.27 7.60 4.33
CA PHE A 233 -5.89 6.31 4.02
C PHE A 233 -5.08 5.50 2.99
N PRO A 234 -4.73 6.02 1.81
CA PRO A 234 -3.90 5.28 0.87
C PRO A 234 -2.48 5.03 1.40
N LEU A 235 -1.89 5.96 2.15
CA LEU A 235 -0.55 5.80 2.72
C LEU A 235 -0.50 4.67 3.76
N VAL A 236 -1.42 4.64 4.71
CA VAL A 236 -1.49 3.59 5.73
C VAL A 236 -1.82 2.24 5.08
N THR A 237 -2.73 2.22 4.09
CA THR A 237 -3.01 1.01 3.31
C THR A 237 -1.75 0.50 2.61
N LEU A 238 -0.95 1.38 2.01
CA LEU A 238 0.32 1.02 1.37
C LEU A 238 1.31 0.41 2.37
N ILE A 239 1.39 0.96 3.58
CA ILE A 239 2.21 0.42 4.67
C ILE A 239 1.75 -1.00 5.05
N ILE A 240 0.45 -1.20 5.22
CA ILE A 240 -0.10 -2.52 5.56
C ILE A 240 0.19 -3.54 4.44
N MET A 241 0.13 -3.12 3.18
CA MET A 241 0.48 -3.96 2.04
C MET A 241 1.97 -4.33 2.06
N ASP A 242 2.87 -3.44 2.46
CA ASP A 242 4.30 -3.76 2.62
C ASP A 242 4.53 -4.74 3.78
N VAL A 243 3.82 -4.59 4.90
CA VAL A 243 3.81 -5.58 6.00
C VAL A 243 3.42 -6.97 5.48
N PHE A 244 2.36 -7.03 4.69
CA PHE A 244 1.94 -8.30 4.09
C PHE A 244 2.96 -8.86 3.10
N LEU A 245 3.60 -8.02 2.30
CA LEU A 245 4.65 -8.42 1.38
C LEU A 245 5.86 -9.01 2.12
N GLN A 246 6.28 -8.39 3.21
CA GLN A 246 7.34 -8.93 4.07
C GLN A 246 6.93 -10.27 4.69
N LYS A 247 5.70 -10.37 5.21
CA LYS A 247 5.14 -11.62 5.75
C LYS A 247 5.11 -12.71 4.68
N MET A 248 4.76 -12.40 3.43
CA MET A 248 4.79 -13.35 2.32
C MET A 248 6.17 -13.96 2.10
N ARG A 249 7.23 -13.20 2.29
CA ARG A 249 8.61 -13.65 2.08
C ARG A 249 9.16 -14.47 3.23
N ILE A 250 8.77 -14.13 4.46
CA ILE A 250 9.28 -14.78 5.68
C ILE A 250 8.55 -16.11 5.94
N LYS A 251 7.24 -16.16 5.74
CA LYS A 251 6.40 -17.32 6.06
C LYS A 251 6.19 -18.23 4.84
N THR A 252 6.15 -19.52 5.08
CA THR A 252 5.99 -20.54 4.03
C THR A 252 4.55 -21.09 3.91
N ASN A 253 3.69 -20.86 4.90
CA ASN A 253 2.28 -21.25 4.88
C ASN A 253 1.45 -20.38 3.93
N ARG A 254 0.16 -20.68 3.77
CA ARG A 254 -0.78 -19.87 2.99
C ARG A 254 -1.07 -18.56 3.69
N LYS A 255 -1.26 -17.50 2.93
CA LYS A 255 -1.55 -16.16 3.45
C LYS A 255 -2.59 -15.46 2.59
N VAL A 256 -3.40 -14.62 3.22
CA VAL A 256 -4.37 -13.77 2.50
C VAL A 256 -4.34 -12.36 3.06
N LEU A 257 -4.32 -11.38 2.14
CA LEU A 257 -4.61 -9.98 2.43
C LEU A 257 -6.02 -9.69 1.94
N VAL A 258 -6.87 -9.12 2.80
CA VAL A 258 -8.21 -8.66 2.42
C VAL A 258 -8.27 -7.15 2.68
N ILE A 259 -8.67 -6.39 1.66
CA ILE A 259 -8.83 -4.94 1.74
C ILE A 259 -10.31 -4.63 1.58
N GLU A 260 -10.94 -4.16 2.65
CA GLU A 260 -12.31 -3.65 2.59
C GLU A 260 -12.33 -2.21 2.09
N GLU A 261 -13.42 -1.82 1.44
CA GLU A 261 -13.58 -0.50 0.80
C GLU A 261 -12.38 -0.15 -0.10
N ALA A 262 -11.85 -1.17 -0.77
CA ALA A 262 -10.62 -1.08 -1.57
C ALA A 262 -10.64 0.05 -2.62
N TRP A 263 -11.82 0.47 -3.07
CA TRP A 263 -12.00 1.54 -4.04
C TRP A 263 -11.39 2.87 -3.57
N LYS A 264 -11.40 3.16 -2.26
CA LYS A 264 -10.78 4.37 -1.71
C LYS A 264 -9.26 4.37 -1.90
N ALA A 265 -8.61 3.23 -1.69
CA ALA A 265 -7.19 3.07 -1.95
C ALA A 265 -6.88 3.08 -3.46
N ILE A 266 -7.75 2.45 -4.25
CA ILE A 266 -7.62 2.31 -5.71
C ILE A 266 -7.80 3.64 -6.45
N ALA A 267 -8.50 4.60 -5.88
CA ALA A 267 -8.66 5.95 -6.46
C ALA A 267 -7.32 6.65 -6.74
N SER A 268 -6.26 6.26 -6.03
CA SER A 268 -4.90 6.74 -6.29
C SER A 268 -4.22 5.90 -7.39
N PRO A 269 -3.73 6.49 -8.50
CA PRO A 269 -3.00 5.76 -9.55
C PRO A 269 -1.78 5.01 -9.03
N LEU A 270 -1.03 5.60 -8.09
CA LEU A 270 0.14 4.96 -7.46
C LEU A 270 -0.25 3.70 -6.68
N MET A 271 -1.36 3.78 -5.93
CA MET A 271 -1.90 2.64 -5.21
C MET A 271 -2.44 1.55 -6.15
N ALA A 272 -3.10 1.96 -7.22
CA ALA A 272 -3.61 1.03 -8.22
C ALA A 272 -2.50 0.17 -8.84
N GLU A 273 -1.36 0.78 -9.20
CA GLU A 273 -0.18 0.05 -9.70
C GLU A 273 0.40 -0.89 -8.64
N TYR A 274 0.43 -0.48 -7.37
CA TYR A 274 0.94 -1.34 -6.30
C TYR A 274 0.00 -2.53 -6.02
N ILE A 275 -1.31 -2.32 -6.03
CA ILE A 275 -2.31 -3.40 -5.93
C ILE A 275 -2.14 -4.38 -7.10
N LYS A 276 -1.97 -3.88 -8.33
CA LYS A 276 -1.67 -4.69 -9.51
C LYS A 276 -0.41 -5.54 -9.33
N PHE A 277 0.65 -4.95 -8.80
CA PHE A 277 1.87 -5.67 -8.45
C PHE A 277 1.60 -6.79 -7.44
N MET A 278 0.84 -6.51 -6.37
CA MET A 278 0.48 -7.50 -5.36
C MET A 278 -0.29 -8.68 -5.95
N TYR A 279 -1.31 -8.44 -6.77
CA TYR A 279 -2.07 -9.51 -7.43
C TYR A 279 -1.20 -10.41 -8.30
N LYS A 280 -0.24 -9.83 -9.03
CA LYS A 280 0.68 -10.61 -9.88
C LYS A 280 1.73 -11.38 -9.08
N THR A 281 2.11 -10.88 -7.92
CA THR A 281 3.24 -11.40 -7.13
C THR A 281 2.81 -12.39 -6.06
N ALA A 282 1.67 -12.20 -5.42
CA ALA A 282 1.19 -12.97 -4.27
C ALA A 282 1.21 -14.49 -4.53
N ARG A 283 0.78 -14.92 -5.71
CA ARG A 283 0.74 -16.34 -6.10
C ARG A 283 2.09 -17.06 -5.96
N LYS A 284 3.21 -16.36 -6.20
CA LYS A 284 4.56 -16.93 -6.10
C LYS A 284 4.94 -17.28 -4.66
N PHE A 285 4.27 -16.69 -3.68
CA PHE A 285 4.54 -16.84 -2.25
C PHE A 285 3.42 -17.56 -1.50
N TRP A 286 2.59 -18.35 -2.17
CA TRP A 286 1.44 -19.01 -1.57
C TRP A 286 0.50 -18.03 -0.86
N ALA A 287 0.33 -16.87 -1.46
CA ALA A 287 -0.51 -15.82 -0.94
C ALA A 287 -1.61 -15.45 -1.95
N SER A 288 -2.68 -14.86 -1.44
CA SER A 288 -3.76 -14.28 -2.22
C SER A 288 -4.10 -12.89 -1.72
N VAL A 289 -4.66 -12.10 -2.62
CA VAL A 289 -5.17 -10.76 -2.31
C VAL A 289 -6.64 -10.74 -2.65
N GLY A 290 -7.48 -10.32 -1.72
CA GLY A 290 -8.92 -10.12 -1.90
C GLY A 290 -9.26 -8.64 -1.72
N VAL A 291 -10.13 -8.13 -2.58
CA VAL A 291 -10.73 -6.81 -2.42
C VAL A 291 -12.21 -6.95 -2.22
N VAL A 292 -12.76 -6.16 -1.32
CA VAL A 292 -14.19 -6.11 -1.02
C VAL A 292 -14.68 -4.70 -1.34
N THR A 293 -15.81 -4.60 -2.02
CA THR A 293 -16.46 -3.33 -2.31
C THR A 293 -17.97 -3.50 -2.25
N GLN A 294 -18.65 -2.44 -1.90
CA GLN A 294 -20.12 -2.39 -1.94
C GLN A 294 -20.63 -2.10 -3.35
N GLU A 295 -19.86 -1.37 -4.15
CA GLU A 295 -20.20 -1.03 -5.52
C GLU A 295 -19.08 -1.41 -6.49
N ILE A 296 -19.39 -2.27 -7.44
CA ILE A 296 -18.40 -2.70 -8.44
C ILE A 296 -17.96 -1.53 -9.35
N GLN A 297 -18.78 -0.50 -9.46
CA GLN A 297 -18.45 0.69 -10.27
C GLN A 297 -17.21 1.40 -9.73
N ASP A 298 -16.93 1.30 -8.44
CA ASP A 298 -15.75 1.87 -7.82
C ASP A 298 -14.46 1.20 -8.30
N ILE A 299 -14.52 -0.10 -8.58
CA ILE A 299 -13.39 -0.85 -9.17
C ILE A 299 -13.24 -0.53 -10.67
N ILE A 300 -14.35 -0.24 -11.34
CA ILE A 300 -14.39 -0.02 -12.79
C ILE A 300 -13.84 1.36 -13.20
N GLY A 301 -13.96 2.35 -12.33
CA GLY A 301 -13.54 3.74 -12.58
C GLY A 301 -12.05 3.90 -12.88
N SER A 302 -11.23 2.91 -12.52
CA SER A 302 -9.80 2.86 -12.86
C SER A 302 -9.53 1.73 -13.84
N GLU A 303 -9.16 2.05 -15.09
CA GLU A 303 -8.78 1.04 -16.08
C GLU A 303 -7.63 0.16 -15.62
N ILE A 304 -6.66 0.73 -14.91
CA ILE A 304 -5.50 0.00 -14.35
C ILE A 304 -5.98 -1.10 -13.40
N VAL A 305 -6.96 -0.78 -12.56
CA VAL A 305 -7.48 -1.71 -11.55
C VAL A 305 -8.40 -2.76 -12.14
N LYS A 306 -9.24 -2.36 -13.09
CA LYS A 306 -10.10 -3.27 -13.84
C LYS A 306 -9.26 -4.40 -14.45
N GLU A 307 -8.20 -4.07 -15.15
CA GLU A 307 -7.29 -5.06 -15.74
C GLU A 307 -6.52 -5.85 -14.68
N ALA A 308 -6.11 -5.21 -13.60
CA ALA A 308 -5.29 -5.85 -12.58
C ALA A 308 -6.09 -6.79 -11.68
N ILE A 309 -7.24 -6.35 -11.18
CA ILE A 309 -8.05 -7.11 -10.24
C ILE A 309 -8.89 -8.15 -10.98
N VAL A 310 -9.68 -7.72 -11.97
CA VAL A 310 -10.62 -8.63 -12.65
C VAL A 310 -9.89 -9.73 -13.41
N ASN A 311 -8.83 -9.38 -14.16
CA ASN A 311 -8.11 -10.37 -14.97
C ASN A 311 -7.21 -11.31 -14.14
N ASN A 312 -6.86 -10.93 -12.91
CA ASN A 312 -6.04 -11.76 -12.03
C ASN A 312 -6.84 -12.40 -10.88
N SER A 313 -8.15 -12.17 -10.80
CA SER A 313 -9.01 -12.78 -9.79
C SER A 313 -9.49 -14.16 -10.24
N ASP A 314 -9.00 -15.20 -9.57
CA ASP A 314 -9.44 -16.59 -9.81
C ASP A 314 -10.85 -16.85 -9.26
N VAL A 315 -11.27 -16.10 -8.25
CA VAL A 315 -12.56 -16.26 -7.58
C VAL A 315 -13.31 -14.92 -7.54
N VAL A 316 -14.57 -14.95 -7.96
CA VAL A 316 -15.51 -13.81 -7.83
C VAL A 316 -16.68 -14.26 -6.97
N MET A 317 -16.98 -13.48 -5.94
CA MET A 317 -18.12 -13.69 -5.04
C MET A 317 -19.06 -12.49 -5.15
N LEU A 318 -20.34 -12.75 -5.42
CA LEU A 318 -21.37 -11.71 -5.49
C LEU A 318 -22.51 -12.03 -4.53
N LEU A 319 -22.88 -11.04 -3.76
CA LEU A 319 -24.11 -11.04 -2.98
C LEU A 319 -25.28 -10.58 -3.85
N ASP A 320 -26.46 -10.36 -3.26
CA ASP A 320 -27.65 -9.91 -3.96
C ASP A 320 -27.42 -8.62 -4.77
N GLN A 321 -27.61 -8.72 -6.07
CA GLN A 321 -27.43 -7.62 -7.04
C GLN A 321 -28.75 -7.06 -7.54
N SER A 322 -29.86 -7.35 -6.88
CA SER A 322 -31.21 -6.94 -7.34
C SER A 322 -31.35 -5.43 -7.49
N LYS A 323 -30.64 -4.64 -6.67
CA LYS A 323 -30.62 -3.17 -6.74
C LYS A 323 -29.99 -2.62 -8.04
N PHE A 324 -29.10 -3.41 -8.67
CA PHE A 324 -28.33 -3.00 -9.83
C PHE A 324 -28.80 -3.62 -11.14
N LYS A 325 -29.99 -4.24 -11.14
CA LYS A 325 -30.52 -5.02 -12.27
C LYS A 325 -30.51 -4.23 -13.59
N GLU A 326 -30.88 -2.96 -13.57
CA GLU A 326 -30.95 -2.10 -14.75
C GLU A 326 -29.57 -1.72 -15.33
N ARG A 327 -28.52 -1.79 -14.49
CA ARG A 327 -27.13 -1.44 -14.86
C ARG A 327 -26.23 -2.67 -14.91
N PHE A 328 -26.79 -3.87 -14.82
CA PHE A 328 -26.02 -5.10 -14.65
C PHE A 328 -25.22 -5.49 -15.89
N ASP A 329 -25.58 -4.98 -17.07
CA ASP A 329 -24.87 -5.30 -18.32
C ASP A 329 -23.41 -4.83 -18.30
N SER A 330 -23.10 -3.71 -17.68
CA SER A 330 -21.71 -3.25 -17.47
C SER A 330 -20.94 -4.18 -16.54
N ILE A 331 -21.58 -4.63 -15.46
CA ILE A 331 -21.01 -5.58 -14.50
C ILE A 331 -20.73 -6.92 -15.20
N LYS A 332 -21.72 -7.40 -15.97
CA LYS A 332 -21.63 -8.62 -16.78
C LYS A 332 -20.42 -8.57 -17.73
N ALA A 333 -20.29 -7.46 -18.47
CA ALA A 333 -19.21 -7.30 -19.45
C ALA A 333 -17.83 -7.32 -18.78
N ILE A 334 -17.69 -6.63 -17.62
CA ILE A 334 -16.42 -6.50 -16.93
C ILE A 334 -15.99 -7.79 -16.24
N LEU A 335 -16.92 -8.43 -15.56
CA LEU A 335 -16.64 -9.71 -14.89
C LEU A 335 -16.66 -10.89 -15.86
N GLY A 336 -16.97 -10.67 -17.15
CA GLY A 336 -17.09 -11.75 -18.14
C GLY A 336 -18.14 -12.79 -17.75
N LEU A 337 -19.30 -12.34 -17.22
CA LEU A 337 -20.39 -13.24 -16.80
C LEU A 337 -21.20 -13.71 -18.01
N THR A 338 -21.60 -14.98 -17.99
CA THR A 338 -22.54 -15.52 -18.97
C THR A 338 -23.99 -15.16 -18.65
N ASP A 339 -24.91 -15.33 -19.59
CA ASP A 339 -26.35 -15.17 -19.33
C ASP A 339 -26.86 -16.14 -18.27
N VAL A 340 -26.25 -17.31 -18.17
CA VAL A 340 -26.55 -18.30 -17.14
C VAL A 340 -26.10 -17.80 -15.77
N ASP A 341 -24.92 -17.19 -15.68
CA ASP A 341 -24.43 -16.60 -14.42
C ASP A 341 -25.33 -15.48 -13.98
N CYS A 342 -25.76 -14.60 -14.88
CA CYS A 342 -26.71 -13.53 -14.56
C CYS A 342 -28.04 -14.06 -14.01
N LYS A 343 -28.58 -15.10 -14.62
CA LYS A 343 -29.78 -15.77 -14.10
C LYS A 343 -29.59 -16.30 -12.68
N LYS A 344 -28.44 -16.98 -12.42
CA LYS A 344 -28.09 -17.48 -11.08
C LYS A 344 -27.98 -16.36 -10.08
N ILE A 345 -27.29 -15.27 -10.41
CA ILE A 345 -27.09 -14.12 -9.51
C ILE A 345 -28.43 -13.50 -9.09
N PHE A 346 -29.37 -13.38 -10.03
CA PHE A 346 -30.70 -12.82 -9.71
C PHE A 346 -31.65 -13.80 -8.99
N THR A 347 -31.24 -15.04 -8.72
CA THR A 347 -31.96 -15.95 -7.81
C THR A 347 -31.54 -15.83 -6.36
N ILE A 348 -30.43 -15.15 -6.07
CA ILE A 348 -29.91 -14.99 -4.71
C ILE A 348 -30.99 -14.43 -3.78
N ASN A 349 -31.17 -15.06 -2.64
CA ASN A 349 -32.14 -14.73 -1.60
C ASN A 349 -33.62 -14.77 -2.03
N ARG A 350 -33.97 -15.37 -3.15
CA ARG A 350 -35.36 -15.49 -3.65
C ARG A 350 -35.99 -16.84 -3.40
N LEU A 351 -35.23 -17.84 -3.00
CA LEU A 351 -35.76 -19.17 -2.72
C LEU A 351 -36.43 -19.21 -1.35
N ASP A 352 -37.56 -19.96 -1.26
CA ASP A 352 -38.34 -20.09 -0.05
C ASP A 352 -37.72 -21.05 1.00
N ASN A 353 -36.47 -21.40 0.87
CA ASN A 353 -35.76 -22.31 1.77
C ASN A 353 -35.22 -21.66 3.07
N LYS A 354 -35.75 -20.48 3.40
CA LYS A 354 -35.33 -19.68 4.57
C LYS A 354 -36.22 -19.88 5.81
N GLU A 355 -37.29 -20.63 5.70
CA GLU A 355 -38.21 -20.83 6.80
C GLU A 355 -37.52 -21.42 8.01
N GLY A 356 -37.50 -20.70 9.12
CA GLY A 356 -36.77 -21.06 10.34
C GLY A 356 -35.26 -20.84 10.34
N ARG A 357 -34.68 -20.28 9.26
CA ARG A 357 -33.24 -20.07 9.08
C ARG A 357 -32.88 -18.60 9.05
N SER A 358 -32.82 -17.93 10.18
CA SER A 358 -32.59 -16.49 10.28
C SER A 358 -31.16 -16.07 9.83
N PHE A 359 -30.18 -16.93 9.98
CA PHE A 359 -28.79 -16.68 9.64
C PHE A 359 -28.34 -17.26 8.29
N PHE A 360 -29.31 -17.73 7.49
CA PHE A 360 -29.03 -18.24 6.15
C PHE A 360 -28.92 -17.09 5.14
N ARG A 361 -27.90 -17.14 4.32
CA ARG A 361 -27.66 -16.20 3.20
C ARG A 361 -27.17 -16.98 1.99
N GLU A 362 -27.45 -16.48 0.79
CA GLU A 362 -26.94 -17.07 -0.44
C GLU A 362 -25.86 -16.17 -1.04
N VAL A 363 -24.89 -16.81 -1.68
CA VAL A 363 -23.77 -16.15 -2.35
C VAL A 363 -23.53 -16.82 -3.70
N PHE A 364 -23.38 -16.02 -4.76
CA PHE A 364 -22.87 -16.52 -6.04
C PHE A 364 -21.34 -16.58 -5.99
N ILE A 365 -20.79 -17.73 -6.37
CA ILE A 365 -19.35 -17.93 -6.45
C ILE A 365 -19.02 -18.43 -7.85
N ARG A 366 -18.07 -17.76 -8.50
CA ARG A 366 -17.47 -18.22 -9.74
C ARG A 366 -15.98 -18.46 -9.53
N ARG A 367 -15.51 -19.62 -10.00
CA ARG A 367 -14.10 -19.98 -10.05
C ARG A 367 -13.77 -20.51 -11.45
N GLY A 368 -13.00 -19.73 -12.21
CA GLY A 368 -12.73 -20.03 -13.62
C GLY A 368 -14.04 -20.12 -14.42
N SER A 369 -14.31 -21.25 -15.05
CA SER A 369 -15.53 -21.52 -15.82
C SER A 369 -16.70 -22.08 -15.01
N THR A 370 -16.48 -22.42 -13.75
CA THR A 370 -17.51 -23.01 -12.88
C THR A 370 -18.15 -21.92 -12.02
N SER A 371 -19.50 -21.90 -11.98
CA SER A 371 -20.24 -20.97 -11.15
C SER A 371 -21.45 -21.65 -10.50
N GLY A 372 -21.79 -21.16 -9.31
CA GLY A 372 -22.97 -21.64 -8.55
C GLY A 372 -23.45 -20.62 -7.55
N VAL A 373 -24.68 -20.82 -7.08
CA VAL A 373 -25.22 -20.12 -5.90
C VAL A 373 -25.17 -21.11 -4.73
N TYR A 374 -24.57 -20.68 -3.64
CA TYR A 374 -24.34 -21.49 -2.45
C TYR A 374 -25.04 -20.86 -1.26
N GLY A 375 -25.69 -21.70 -0.47
CA GLY A 375 -26.26 -21.28 0.82
C GLY A 375 -25.18 -21.32 1.91
N VAL A 376 -25.10 -20.24 2.67
CA VAL A 376 -24.25 -20.10 3.83
C VAL A 376 -25.13 -19.92 5.05
N GLU A 377 -25.03 -20.83 6.01
CA GLU A 377 -25.74 -20.75 7.28
C GLU A 377 -24.72 -20.69 8.41
N GLU A 378 -24.79 -19.65 9.22
CA GLU A 378 -23.89 -19.48 10.35
C GLU A 378 -24.56 -19.97 11.64
N PRO A 379 -23.86 -20.76 12.48
CA PRO A 379 -24.31 -21.01 13.84
C PRO A 379 -24.47 -19.71 14.62
N ARG A 380 -25.38 -19.68 15.57
CA ARG A 380 -25.67 -18.47 16.36
C ARG A 380 -24.40 -17.96 17.08
N GLU A 381 -23.59 -18.87 17.57
CA GLU A 381 -22.33 -18.56 18.24
C GLU A 381 -21.36 -17.82 17.31
N CYS A 382 -21.20 -18.29 16.08
CA CYS A 382 -20.37 -17.63 15.07
C CYS A 382 -20.97 -16.27 14.69
N TYR A 383 -22.28 -16.20 14.48
CA TYR A 383 -22.95 -14.93 14.19
C TYR A 383 -22.69 -13.89 15.27
N MET A 384 -22.77 -14.27 16.55
CA MET A 384 -22.49 -13.36 17.67
C MET A 384 -21.05 -12.84 17.70
N THR A 385 -20.09 -13.59 17.15
CA THR A 385 -18.70 -13.06 16.99
C THR A 385 -18.57 -12.08 15.81
N TYR A 386 -19.49 -12.14 14.83
CA TYR A 386 -19.43 -11.30 13.62
C TYR A 386 -20.32 -10.06 13.71
N THR A 387 -21.30 -10.05 14.64
CA THR A 387 -22.31 -8.99 14.67
C THR A 387 -21.70 -7.60 14.85
N THR A 388 -22.17 -6.67 14.04
CA THR A 388 -21.87 -5.24 14.16
C THR A 388 -23.01 -4.45 14.81
N GLU A 389 -24.14 -5.13 15.05
CA GLU A 389 -25.33 -4.51 15.66
C GLU A 389 -25.03 -4.08 17.10
N ARG A 390 -25.22 -2.80 17.37
CA ARG A 390 -24.84 -2.18 18.66
C ARG A 390 -25.49 -2.88 19.86
N ALA A 391 -26.79 -3.17 19.78
CA ALA A 391 -27.53 -3.81 20.87
C ALA A 391 -26.99 -5.21 21.18
N GLU A 392 -26.65 -5.98 20.14
CA GLU A 392 -26.09 -7.32 20.29
C GLU A 392 -24.65 -7.28 20.82
N LYS A 393 -23.82 -6.34 20.36
CA LYS A 393 -22.47 -6.10 20.91
C LYS A 393 -22.50 -5.72 22.39
N GLU A 394 -23.43 -4.84 22.79
CA GLU A 394 -23.59 -4.44 24.19
C GLU A 394 -24.06 -5.63 25.06
N ALA A 395 -25.01 -6.41 24.59
CA ALA A 395 -25.47 -7.62 25.28
C ALA A 395 -24.36 -8.65 25.46
N LEU A 396 -23.55 -8.85 24.41
CA LEU A 396 -22.39 -9.76 24.47
C LEU A 396 -21.33 -9.26 25.47
N LYS A 397 -21.06 -7.97 25.51
CA LYS A 397 -20.13 -7.38 26.49
C LYS A 397 -20.60 -7.55 27.93
N LEU A 398 -21.91 -7.38 28.18
CA LEU A 398 -22.49 -7.63 29.51
C LEU A 398 -22.38 -9.10 29.90
N TYR A 399 -22.71 -10.01 28.99
CA TYR A 399 -22.60 -11.45 29.25
C TYR A 399 -21.16 -11.88 29.55
N LYS A 400 -20.18 -11.39 28.80
CA LYS A 400 -18.75 -11.65 29.05
C LYS A 400 -18.31 -11.13 30.42
N ARG A 401 -18.82 -9.98 30.88
CA ARG A 401 -18.54 -9.43 32.22
C ARG A 401 -19.11 -10.33 33.33
N GLU A 402 -20.36 -10.75 33.19
CA GLU A 402 -21.00 -11.63 34.17
C GLU A 402 -20.27 -12.97 34.29
N LEU A 403 -19.85 -13.59 33.18
CA LEU A 403 -19.05 -14.81 33.20
C LEU A 403 -17.69 -14.64 33.91
N ARG A 404 -17.01 -13.52 33.68
CA ARG A 404 -15.74 -13.24 34.36
C ARG A 404 -15.92 -12.99 35.86
N CYS A 405 -17.04 -12.39 36.29
CA CYS A 405 -17.35 -12.19 37.70
C CYS A 405 -17.80 -13.49 38.41
N SER A 406 -18.34 -14.46 37.69
CA SER A 406 -18.76 -15.76 38.25
C SER A 406 -17.62 -16.76 38.43
N HIS A 407 -16.44 -16.49 37.88
CA HIS A 407 -15.22 -17.31 38.00
C HIS A 407 -14.16 -16.70 38.93
N GLN A 408 -14.46 -15.57 39.60
CA GLN A 408 -13.74 -15.04 40.78
C GLN A 408 -14.47 -15.39 42.07
#